data_ed6b7e12fb61170dbc6201644be82e5b
#
_entry.id   ed6b7e12fb61170dbc6201644be82e5b
#
_cell.length_a   1.000
_cell.length_b   1.000
_cell.length_c   1.000
_cell.angle_alpha   90.00
_cell.angle_beta   90.00
_cell.angle_gamma   90.00
#
_symmetry.space_group_name_H-M   'P 1'
#
loop_
_entity.id
_entity.type
_entity.pdbx_description
1 polymer ?
#
loop_
_entity_poly.entity_id
_entity_poly.type
_entity_poly.pdbx_seq_one_letter_code
_entity_poly.pdbx_strand_id
1 'polypeptide(L)'
;MNETNDEGDRTLAGNSVTQRLDQEVHDFAMRTRFFHEDMTPGRARTFVRQHRLNTRQRNSVLKLRVATNCPDWDIRMRILDACTQEVIADEEHGGGRAHWQILEQLGVAIGMDLEGDIRAAKPLASTQMCWHAWDGLMSNTHWLEGLIANTCAERANIPGYGQGVMRE
;
A
#
# COMPACT_ATOMS: atom_id res chain seq x y z
N MET A 1 40.56 -9.88 -24.49
CA MET A 1 39.78 -10.17 -23.28
C MET A 1 38.45 -9.48 -23.47
N ASN A 2 37.39 -10.27 -23.58
CA ASN A 2 36.03 -9.76 -23.90
C ASN A 2 35.28 -9.48 -22.58
N GLU A 3 35.11 -8.23 -22.22
CA GLU A 3 34.27 -7.79 -21.09
C GLU A 3 32.89 -7.26 -21.51
N THR A 4 32.36 -7.65 -22.67
CA THR A 4 31.19 -6.99 -23.25
C THR A 4 29.87 -7.77 -23.19
N ASN A 5 29.78 -8.89 -22.45
CA ASN A 5 28.54 -9.70 -22.45
C ASN A 5 27.75 -9.75 -21.14
N ASP A 6 28.22 -9.10 -20.04
CA ASP A 6 27.54 -9.24 -18.72
C ASP A 6 26.45 -8.19 -18.48
N GLU A 7 26.55 -7.01 -19.06
CA GLU A 7 25.55 -5.94 -18.87
C GLU A 7 24.23 -6.20 -19.63
N GLY A 8 24.31 -6.77 -20.82
CA GLY A 8 23.12 -7.09 -21.63
C GLY A 8 22.25 -8.19 -21.00
N ASP A 9 22.90 -9.18 -20.39
CA ASP A 9 22.20 -10.33 -19.79
C ASP A 9 21.53 -9.92 -18.45
N ARG A 10 22.16 -9.06 -17.68
CA ARG A 10 21.56 -8.49 -16.44
C ARG A 10 20.34 -7.62 -16.73
N THR A 11 20.34 -6.87 -17.82
CA THR A 11 19.21 -6.02 -18.21
C THR A 11 18.01 -6.86 -18.68
N LEU A 12 18.26 -7.93 -19.44
CA LEU A 12 17.22 -8.85 -19.89
C LEU A 12 16.61 -9.65 -18.74
N ALA A 13 17.43 -10.12 -17.80
CA ALA A 13 16.95 -10.83 -16.61
C ALA A 13 16.13 -9.90 -15.68
N GLY A 14 16.57 -8.66 -15.49
CA GLY A 14 15.85 -7.64 -14.72
C GLY A 14 14.49 -7.32 -15.31
N ASN A 15 14.42 -7.14 -16.63
CA ASN A 15 13.15 -6.91 -17.34
C ASN A 15 12.18 -8.09 -17.16
N SER A 16 12.67 -9.32 -17.22
CA SER A 16 11.83 -10.51 -17.06
C SER A 16 11.24 -10.62 -15.64
N VAL A 17 12.00 -10.29 -14.59
CA VAL A 17 11.52 -10.27 -13.20
C VAL A 17 10.48 -9.18 -12.99
N THR A 18 10.76 -7.96 -13.47
CA THR A 18 9.81 -6.84 -13.37
C THR A 18 8.51 -7.15 -14.11
N GLN A 19 8.59 -7.70 -15.31
CA GLN A 19 7.40 -8.10 -16.07
C GLN A 19 6.57 -9.16 -15.36
N ARG A 20 7.21 -10.14 -14.73
CA ARG A 20 6.51 -11.15 -13.93
C ARG A 20 5.83 -10.54 -12.69
N LEU A 21 6.49 -9.64 -11.99
CA LEU A 21 5.89 -8.91 -10.86
C LEU A 21 4.69 -8.07 -11.32
N ASP A 22 4.81 -7.38 -12.44
CA ASP A 22 3.71 -6.61 -13.02
C ASP A 22 2.52 -7.50 -13.40
N GLN A 23 2.76 -8.68 -13.95
CA GLN A 23 1.70 -9.63 -14.26
C GLN A 23 1.01 -10.14 -12.99
N GLU A 24 1.76 -10.49 -11.95
CA GLU A 24 1.18 -10.93 -10.66
C GLU A 24 0.35 -9.83 -10.00
N VAL A 25 0.81 -8.58 -10.06
CA VAL A 25 0.06 -7.42 -9.55
C VAL A 25 -1.23 -7.23 -10.34
N HIS A 26 -1.15 -7.31 -11.67
CA HIS A 26 -2.32 -7.23 -12.55
C HIS A 26 -3.34 -8.34 -12.21
N ASP A 27 -2.88 -9.58 -12.15
CA ASP A 27 -3.73 -10.73 -11.84
C ASP A 27 -4.36 -10.64 -10.45
N PHE A 28 -3.63 -10.12 -9.47
CA PHE A 28 -4.17 -9.84 -8.15
C PHE A 28 -5.27 -8.78 -8.21
N ALA A 29 -5.01 -7.66 -8.89
CA ALA A 29 -6.00 -6.59 -9.05
C ALA A 29 -7.26 -7.09 -9.75
N MET A 30 -7.11 -7.87 -10.82
CA MET A 30 -8.23 -8.44 -11.59
C MET A 30 -9.06 -9.44 -10.79
N ARG A 31 -8.46 -10.16 -9.85
CA ARG A 31 -9.18 -11.10 -8.96
C ARG A 31 -9.77 -10.44 -7.72
N THR A 32 -9.35 -9.23 -7.40
CA THR A 32 -9.77 -8.55 -6.17
C THR A 32 -11.14 -7.90 -6.34
N ARG A 33 -12.16 -8.51 -5.76
CA ARG A 33 -13.57 -8.06 -5.86
C ARG A 33 -13.75 -6.59 -5.49
N PHE A 34 -12.95 -6.06 -4.59
CA PHE A 34 -13.02 -4.67 -4.18
C PHE A 34 -12.93 -3.69 -5.36
N PHE A 35 -12.11 -4.01 -6.36
CA PHE A 35 -11.89 -3.13 -7.52
C PHE A 35 -12.97 -3.25 -8.61
N HIS A 36 -13.81 -4.28 -8.55
CA HIS A 36 -14.76 -4.60 -9.63
C HIS A 36 -16.23 -4.49 -9.23
N GLU A 37 -16.49 -4.41 -7.93
CA GLU A 37 -17.85 -4.27 -7.42
C GLU A 37 -18.20 -2.80 -7.18
N ASP A 38 -19.47 -2.45 -7.37
CA ASP A 38 -19.97 -1.10 -7.13
C ASP A 38 -19.70 -0.64 -5.68
N MET A 39 -19.30 0.60 -5.55
CA MET A 39 -19.09 1.23 -4.26
C MET A 39 -20.42 1.66 -3.64
N THR A 40 -21.09 0.75 -2.97
CA THR A 40 -22.30 1.07 -2.22
C THR A 40 -21.99 1.94 -0.99
N PRO A 41 -22.97 2.71 -0.46
CA PRO A 41 -22.76 3.51 0.77
C PRO A 41 -22.26 2.68 1.96
N GLY A 42 -22.72 1.43 2.11
CA GLY A 42 -22.23 0.53 3.16
C GLY A 42 -20.78 0.13 2.98
N ARG A 43 -20.38 -0.17 1.75
CA ARG A 43 -18.96 -0.47 1.41
C ARG A 43 -18.07 0.75 1.63
N ALA A 44 -18.48 1.92 1.18
CA ALA A 44 -17.74 3.16 1.36
C ALA A 44 -17.50 3.45 2.85
N ARG A 45 -18.52 3.35 3.69
CA ARG A 45 -18.39 3.53 5.14
C ARG A 45 -17.47 2.49 5.78
N THR A 46 -17.56 1.24 5.37
CA THR A 46 -16.68 0.17 5.86
C THR A 46 -15.24 0.41 5.42
N PHE A 47 -15.03 0.79 4.16
CA PHE A 47 -13.72 1.15 3.63
C PHE A 47 -13.09 2.28 4.45
N VAL A 48 -13.78 3.39 4.65
CA VAL A 48 -13.28 4.53 5.43
C VAL A 48 -12.83 4.08 6.82
N ARG A 49 -13.68 3.35 7.55
CA ARG A 49 -13.36 2.86 8.90
C ARG A 49 -12.11 1.99 8.92
N GLN A 50 -12.07 0.97 8.09
CA GLN A 50 -11.02 -0.04 8.13
C GLN A 50 -9.70 0.47 7.52
N HIS A 51 -9.79 1.20 6.41
CA HIS A 51 -8.60 1.73 5.76
C HIS A 51 -7.95 2.86 6.58
N ARG A 52 -8.74 3.72 7.21
CA ARG A 52 -8.21 4.71 8.15
C ARG A 52 -7.46 4.07 9.31
N LEU A 53 -8.00 3.00 9.91
CA LEU A 53 -7.31 2.26 10.96
C LEU A 53 -5.99 1.69 10.46
N ASN A 54 -5.99 1.11 9.26
CA ASN A 54 -4.78 0.57 8.63
C ASN A 54 -3.73 1.67 8.42
N THR A 55 -4.09 2.76 7.78
CA THR A 55 -3.17 3.85 7.43
C THR A 55 -2.60 4.48 8.69
N ARG A 56 -3.43 4.78 9.69
CA ARG A 56 -2.99 5.45 10.91
C ARG A 56 -2.15 4.58 11.82
N GLN A 57 -2.44 3.28 11.92
CA GLN A 57 -1.87 2.43 12.95
C GLN A 57 -0.84 1.43 12.45
N ARG A 58 -0.87 1.07 11.17
CA ARG A 58 -0.11 -0.08 10.68
C ARG A 58 0.82 0.20 9.50
N ASN A 59 0.40 0.98 8.51
CA ASN A 59 1.21 1.16 7.30
C ASN A 59 2.63 1.64 7.59
N SER A 60 2.78 2.69 8.39
CA SER A 60 4.10 3.20 8.76
C SER A 60 4.92 2.19 9.56
N VAL A 61 4.30 1.48 10.51
CA VAL A 61 5.00 0.49 11.33
C VAL A 61 5.56 -0.63 10.46
N LEU A 62 4.82 -1.12 9.47
CA LEU A 62 5.26 -2.16 8.56
C LEU A 62 6.40 -1.67 7.67
N LYS A 63 6.27 -0.49 7.09
CA LYS A 63 7.32 0.14 6.27
C LYS A 63 8.60 0.38 7.10
N LEU A 64 8.48 0.84 8.34
CA LEU A 64 9.62 1.06 9.24
C LEU A 64 10.38 -0.24 9.58
N ARG A 65 9.70 -1.39 9.67
CA ARG A 65 10.37 -2.69 9.84
C ARG A 65 11.26 -3.03 8.66
N VAL A 66 10.78 -2.80 7.45
CA VAL A 66 11.58 -2.95 6.23
C VAL A 66 12.78 -1.99 6.25
N ALA A 67 12.54 -0.72 6.56
CA ALA A 67 13.60 0.29 6.64
C ALA A 67 14.69 -0.06 7.67
N THR A 68 14.31 -0.60 8.82
CA THR A 68 15.25 -1.00 9.87
C THR A 68 16.23 -2.08 9.39
N ASN A 69 15.77 -3.01 8.56
CA ASN A 69 16.56 -4.13 8.06
C ASN A 69 17.21 -3.87 6.68
N CYS A 70 16.87 -2.74 6.03
CA CYS A 70 17.42 -2.37 4.73
C CYS A 70 18.86 -1.83 4.89
N PRO A 71 19.89 -2.44 4.30
CA PRO A 71 21.26 -1.96 4.39
C PRO A 71 21.54 -0.76 3.46
N ASP A 72 20.73 -0.59 2.42
CA ASP A 72 20.88 0.50 1.45
C ASP A 72 20.32 1.80 2.01
N TRP A 73 21.18 2.83 2.09
CA TRP A 73 20.82 4.12 2.66
C TRP A 73 19.74 4.86 1.84
N ASP A 74 19.88 4.88 0.53
CA ASP A 74 18.96 5.64 -0.33
C ASP A 74 17.59 5.02 -0.35
N ILE A 75 17.52 3.69 -0.41
CA ILE A 75 16.25 2.95 -0.29
C ILE A 75 15.62 3.19 1.08
N ARG A 76 16.41 3.13 2.15
CA ARG A 76 15.94 3.41 3.52
C ARG A 76 15.32 4.80 3.63
N MET A 77 15.98 5.82 3.07
CA MET A 77 15.47 7.19 3.10
C MET A 77 14.17 7.36 2.34
N ARG A 78 14.00 6.70 1.20
CA ARG A 78 12.73 6.69 0.46
C ARG A 78 11.61 6.02 1.24
N ILE A 79 11.88 4.94 1.96
CA ILE A 79 10.89 4.29 2.82
C ILE A 79 10.46 5.21 3.96
N LEU A 80 11.40 5.92 4.59
CA LEU A 80 11.11 6.88 5.66
C LEU A 80 10.27 8.05 5.15
N ASP A 81 10.57 8.58 3.97
CA ASP A 81 9.79 9.63 3.33
C ASP A 81 8.35 9.17 3.08
N ALA A 82 8.16 8.00 2.49
CA ALA A 82 6.83 7.41 2.32
C ALA A 82 6.07 7.22 3.65
N CYS A 83 6.77 6.86 4.74
CA CYS A 83 6.15 6.79 6.06
C CYS A 83 5.70 8.16 6.56
N THR A 84 6.47 9.20 6.29
CA THR A 84 6.12 10.59 6.67
C THR A 84 4.83 11.03 5.99
N GLN A 85 4.69 10.78 4.70
CA GLN A 85 3.47 11.09 3.93
C GLN A 85 2.24 10.37 4.49
N GLU A 86 2.38 9.12 4.91
CA GLU A 86 1.29 8.31 5.46
C GLU A 86 0.76 8.81 6.81
N VAL A 87 1.63 9.27 7.71
CA VAL A 87 1.26 9.52 9.11
C VAL A 87 1.37 10.95 9.56
N ILE A 88 2.20 11.76 8.94
CA ILE A 88 2.46 13.15 9.34
C ILE A 88 1.81 14.12 8.38
N ALA A 89 2.31 14.17 7.14
CA ALA A 89 1.80 15.07 6.12
C ALA A 89 2.21 14.59 4.73
N ASP A 90 1.28 14.64 3.79
CA ASP A 90 1.53 14.50 2.35
C ASP A 90 1.40 15.89 1.71
N GLU A 91 2.52 16.55 1.51
CA GLU A 91 2.55 17.88 0.92
C GLU A 91 2.29 17.85 -0.58
N GLU A 92 2.66 16.78 -1.25
CA GLU A 92 2.58 16.65 -2.70
C GLU A 92 1.15 16.34 -3.18
N HIS A 93 0.48 15.37 -2.52
CA HIS A 93 -0.83 14.88 -2.97
C HIS A 93 -1.94 15.14 -1.93
N GLY A 94 -1.60 15.17 -0.66
CA GLY A 94 -2.54 15.30 0.46
C GLY A 94 -2.85 16.74 0.89
N GLY A 95 -2.23 17.74 0.27
CA GLY A 95 -2.37 19.13 0.66
C GLY A 95 -1.97 19.37 2.12
N GLY A 96 -0.85 18.80 2.54
CA GLY A 96 -0.31 18.90 3.89
C GLY A 96 -1.04 18.05 4.93
N ARG A 97 -1.83 17.06 4.50
CA ARG A 97 -2.56 16.14 5.40
C ARG A 97 -2.02 14.73 5.27
N ALA A 98 -1.93 14.02 6.39
CA ALA A 98 -1.67 12.59 6.37
C ALA A 98 -2.84 11.82 5.71
N HIS A 99 -2.56 10.67 5.10
CA HIS A 99 -3.58 9.88 4.40
C HIS A 99 -4.75 9.48 5.31
N TRP A 100 -4.52 9.18 6.58
CA TRP A 100 -5.61 8.89 7.52
C TRP A 100 -6.54 10.09 7.77
N GLN A 101 -6.05 11.32 7.68
CA GLN A 101 -6.86 12.53 7.81
C GLN A 101 -7.73 12.76 6.57
N ILE A 102 -7.21 12.44 5.38
CA ILE A 102 -7.98 12.46 4.14
C ILE A 102 -9.15 11.47 4.21
N LEU A 103 -8.93 10.29 4.77
CA LEU A 103 -9.99 9.30 4.98
C LEU A 103 -11.04 9.76 6.00
N GLU A 104 -10.65 10.49 7.06
CA GLU A 104 -11.61 11.11 7.98
C GLU A 104 -12.49 12.14 7.24
N GLN A 105 -11.89 12.99 6.40
CA GLN A 105 -12.63 13.96 5.61
C GLN A 105 -13.59 13.29 4.61
N LEU A 106 -13.13 12.26 3.92
CA LEU A 106 -13.98 11.47 3.04
C LEU A 106 -15.18 10.89 3.80
N GLY A 107 -14.95 10.34 4.99
CA GLY A 107 -16.01 9.80 5.83
C GLY A 107 -17.06 10.85 6.20
N VAL A 108 -16.62 12.01 6.64
CA VAL A 108 -17.52 13.14 6.95
C VAL A 108 -18.29 13.60 5.70
N ALA A 109 -17.63 13.68 4.55
CA ALA A 109 -18.27 14.07 3.29
C ALA A 109 -19.37 13.10 2.83
N ILE A 110 -19.28 11.81 3.19
CA ILE A 110 -20.33 10.82 2.91
C ILE A 110 -21.31 10.63 4.09
N GLY A 111 -21.34 11.60 5.01
CA GLY A 111 -22.33 11.65 6.09
C GLY A 111 -22.06 10.73 7.26
N MET A 112 -20.79 10.43 7.58
CA MET A 112 -20.42 9.70 8.80
C MET A 112 -20.11 10.69 9.93
N ASP A 113 -20.45 10.31 11.16
CA ASP A 113 -20.00 11.03 12.36
C ASP A 113 -18.51 10.78 12.64
N LEU A 114 -17.75 11.86 12.82
CA LEU A 114 -16.31 11.78 12.97
C LEU A 114 -15.88 10.99 14.21
N GLU A 115 -16.51 11.26 15.34
CA GLU A 115 -16.13 10.63 16.61
C GLU A 115 -16.76 9.25 16.77
N GLY A 116 -18.08 9.14 16.58
CA GLY A 116 -18.84 7.93 16.82
C GLY A 116 -18.69 6.86 15.74
N ASP A 117 -18.63 7.29 14.47
CA ASP A 117 -18.56 6.34 13.35
C ASP A 117 -17.14 6.02 12.88
N ILE A 118 -16.26 7.03 12.84
CA ILE A 118 -14.95 6.91 12.22
C ILE A 118 -13.87 6.63 13.27
N ARG A 119 -13.75 7.51 14.28
CA ARG A 119 -12.69 7.40 15.30
C ARG A 119 -12.94 6.29 16.30
N ALA A 120 -14.20 6.04 16.66
CA ALA A 120 -14.59 4.94 17.53
C ALA A 120 -14.56 3.56 16.86
N ALA A 121 -14.34 3.50 15.54
CA ALA A 121 -14.32 2.24 14.79
C ALA A 121 -13.29 1.25 15.34
N LYS A 122 -13.66 -0.02 15.36
CA LYS A 122 -12.77 -1.14 15.72
C LYS A 122 -12.39 -1.93 14.46
N PRO A 123 -11.19 -2.52 14.44
CA PRO A 123 -10.82 -3.37 13.32
C PRO A 123 -11.70 -4.62 13.26
N LEU A 124 -12.15 -4.95 12.07
CA LEU A 124 -12.82 -6.22 11.79
C LEU A 124 -11.84 -7.38 11.93
N ALA A 125 -12.35 -8.59 12.14
CA ALA A 125 -11.51 -9.78 12.21
C ALA A 125 -10.65 -9.96 10.95
N SER A 126 -11.21 -9.70 9.77
CA SER A 126 -10.48 -9.72 8.50
C SER A 126 -9.35 -8.67 8.45
N THR A 127 -9.59 -7.47 8.98
CA THR A 127 -8.56 -6.42 9.09
C THR A 127 -7.44 -6.84 10.03
N GLN A 128 -7.77 -7.44 11.16
CA GLN A 128 -6.78 -7.97 12.11
C GLN A 128 -5.96 -9.12 11.49
N MET A 129 -6.61 -10.05 10.81
CA MET A 129 -5.91 -11.13 10.10
C MET A 129 -4.95 -10.59 9.04
N CYS A 130 -5.37 -9.59 8.27
CA CYS A 130 -4.51 -8.91 7.31
C CYS A 130 -3.30 -8.28 8.00
N TRP A 131 -3.48 -7.59 9.13
CA TRP A 131 -2.38 -7.02 9.90
C TRP A 131 -1.39 -8.08 10.38
N HIS A 132 -1.87 -9.21 10.89
CA HIS A 132 -1.00 -10.31 11.33
C HIS A 132 -0.22 -10.94 10.17
N ALA A 133 -0.85 -11.10 9.00
CA ALA A 133 -0.17 -11.59 7.81
C ALA A 133 0.96 -10.64 7.37
N TRP A 134 0.68 -9.34 7.31
CA TRP A 134 1.68 -8.33 7.00
C TRP A 134 2.78 -8.24 8.06
N ASP A 135 2.44 -8.32 9.35
CA ASP A 135 3.42 -8.36 10.43
C ASP A 135 4.37 -9.56 10.27
N GLY A 136 3.82 -10.72 9.96
CA GLY A 136 4.61 -11.92 9.70
C GLY A 136 5.57 -11.74 8.52
N LEU A 137 5.04 -11.24 7.40
CA LEU A 137 5.84 -10.99 6.21
C LEU A 137 6.96 -9.98 6.47
N MET A 138 6.63 -8.80 7.01
CA MET A 138 7.60 -7.71 7.18
C MET A 138 8.64 -7.96 8.29
N SER A 139 8.36 -8.87 9.22
CA SER A 139 9.25 -9.15 10.34
C SER A 139 10.13 -10.40 10.14
N ASN A 140 9.65 -11.37 9.35
CA ASN A 140 10.27 -12.70 9.29
C ASN A 140 10.88 -13.01 7.91
N THR A 141 10.74 -12.12 6.94
CA THR A 141 11.36 -12.31 5.61
C THR A 141 12.53 -11.35 5.41
N HIS A 142 13.29 -11.57 4.35
CA HIS A 142 14.32 -10.63 3.96
C HIS A 142 13.70 -9.26 3.63
N TRP A 143 14.37 -8.17 4.00
CA TRP A 143 13.86 -6.81 3.83
C TRP A 143 13.37 -6.51 2.40
N LEU A 144 14.05 -7.07 1.39
CA LEU A 144 13.70 -6.88 -0.02
C LEU A 144 12.36 -7.54 -0.37
N GLU A 145 12.06 -8.71 0.21
CA GLU A 145 10.77 -9.39 0.01
C GLU A 145 9.62 -8.54 0.59
N GLY A 146 9.82 -8.01 1.80
CA GLY A 146 8.85 -7.10 2.40
C GLY A 146 8.65 -5.82 1.59
N LEU A 147 9.73 -5.24 1.07
CA LEU A 147 9.66 -4.05 0.20
C LEU A 147 8.92 -4.35 -1.10
N ILE A 148 9.23 -5.45 -1.77
CA ILE A 148 8.57 -5.87 -3.02
C ILE A 148 7.09 -6.12 -2.76
N ALA A 149 6.73 -6.85 -1.71
CA ALA A 149 5.35 -7.13 -1.38
C ALA A 149 4.55 -5.84 -1.13
N ASN A 150 5.11 -4.88 -0.37
CA ASN A 150 4.47 -3.59 -0.16
C ASN A 150 4.31 -2.81 -1.47
N THR A 151 5.36 -2.75 -2.29
CA THR A 151 5.33 -2.06 -3.58
C THR A 151 4.29 -2.68 -4.52
N CYS A 152 4.18 -4.00 -4.58
CA CYS A 152 3.15 -4.69 -5.37
C CYS A 152 1.73 -4.36 -4.88
N ALA A 153 1.53 -4.31 -3.56
CA ALA A 153 0.23 -3.94 -2.99
C ALA A 153 -0.15 -2.49 -3.33
N GLU A 154 0.79 -1.55 -3.23
CA GLU A 154 0.55 -0.15 -3.63
C GLU A 154 0.25 -0.04 -5.13
N ARG A 155 1.03 -0.71 -5.98
CA ARG A 155 0.80 -0.71 -7.43
C ARG A 155 -0.56 -1.26 -7.83
N ALA A 156 -1.08 -2.28 -7.13
CA ALA A 156 -2.41 -2.82 -7.39
C ALA A 156 -3.53 -1.81 -7.16
N ASN A 157 -3.27 -0.75 -6.39
CA ASN A 157 -4.22 0.32 -6.10
C ASN A 157 -4.12 1.52 -7.05
N ILE A 158 -3.16 1.53 -7.99
CA ILE A 158 -3.00 2.62 -8.95
C ILE A 158 -4.09 2.53 -10.04
N PRO A 159 -4.80 3.63 -10.35
CA PRO A 159 -5.79 3.67 -11.40
C PRO A 159 -5.24 3.18 -12.75
N GLY A 160 -5.99 2.33 -13.43
CA GLY A 160 -5.60 1.76 -14.71
C GLY A 160 -4.68 0.53 -14.62
N TYR A 161 -4.11 0.22 -13.46
CA TYR A 161 -3.25 -0.95 -13.32
C TYR A 161 -4.05 -2.27 -13.39
N GLY A 162 -5.22 -2.32 -12.79
CA GLY A 162 -6.16 -3.43 -12.87
C GLY A 162 -7.34 -3.19 -13.81
N GLN A 163 -7.22 -2.32 -14.81
CA GLN A 163 -8.25 -1.99 -15.80
C GLN A 163 -9.66 -1.83 -15.21
N GLY A 164 -9.87 -0.81 -14.47
CA GLY A 164 -11.18 -0.53 -13.89
C GLY A 164 -11.15 -0.29 -12.39
N VAL A 165 -9.98 -0.19 -11.87
CA VAL A 165 -9.72 0.08 -10.46
C VAL A 165 -10.39 1.35 -9.97
N MET A 166 -10.57 2.33 -10.82
CA MET A 166 -11.44 3.46 -10.53
C MET A 166 -12.20 3.83 -11.81
N ARG A 167 -13.43 3.40 -11.91
CA ARG A 167 -14.38 4.07 -12.77
C ARG A 167 -14.73 5.37 -12.08
N GLU A 168 -14.49 6.46 -12.77
CA GLU A 168 -14.91 7.80 -12.40
C GLU A 168 -16.41 7.87 -12.12
#